data_b93eb32d648caecbce557430ac27997d
#
_entry.id   b93eb32d648caecbce557430ac27997d
#
_cell.length_a   1.000
_cell.length_b   1.000
_cell.length_c   1.000
_cell.angle_alpha   90.00
_cell.angle_beta   90.00
_cell.angle_gamma   90.00
#
_symmetry.space_group_name_H-M   'P 1'
#
loop_
_entity.id
_entity.type
_entity.pdbx_description
1 polymer ?
#
loop_
_entity_poly.entity_id
_entity_poly.type
_entity_poly.pdbx_seq_one_letter_code
_entity_poly.pdbx_strand_id
1 'polypeptide(L)'
;SSLSSYVGSGRTRTVGGIAAATILGLAVAPPGYATSAPDSFADLAEKVSPAVVNVSSTYVRAEQGVPLPFNFPPGSPFEEFFKQFQGPQGQMPQRERKVTSLGSGFIIDASGYIVTNNHVIDDAKDIEVTLTDGSEYPAKLIGADPRTDLALLKVESEEALPYVSFGDSDKVRIGDWVMAVGNPFGLGGSVTAGIVSARGRDIHEGPYDDFLQIDAAINQ
;
A
#
# COMPACT_ATOMS: atom_id res chain seq x y z
N SER A 1 53.71 -94.13 -18.83
CA SER A 1 52.88 -95.07 -19.58
C SER A 1 51.52 -94.47 -19.91
N SER A 2 51.30 -94.44 -21.25
CA SER A 2 50.05 -94.67 -21.96
C SER A 2 48.98 -93.61 -21.86
N LEU A 3 48.84 -92.75 -22.87
CA LEU A 3 47.93 -92.92 -24.02
C LEU A 3 46.42 -92.96 -23.66
N SER A 4 45.62 -92.01 -24.05
CA SER A 4 44.71 -92.18 -25.17
C SER A 4 43.87 -90.97 -25.40
N SER A 5 43.85 -90.55 -26.65
CA SER A 5 43.02 -89.61 -27.34
C SER A 5 41.53 -89.91 -27.25
N TYR A 6 40.70 -88.88 -27.14
CA TYR A 6 39.35 -88.94 -27.69
C TYR A 6 38.95 -87.57 -28.25
N VAL A 7 38.70 -87.57 -29.54
CA VAL A 7 38.13 -86.47 -30.32
C VAL A 7 36.62 -86.44 -30.06
N GLY A 8 36.11 -85.35 -29.73
CA GLY A 8 34.68 -85.16 -29.58
C GLY A 8 34.27 -83.79 -30.13
N SER A 9 33.55 -83.90 -31.24
CA SER A 9 33.02 -82.85 -32.08
C SER A 9 32.21 -81.74 -31.34
N GLY A 10 32.61 -80.52 -31.59
CA GLY A 10 31.98 -79.33 -31.00
C GLY A 10 30.65 -78.92 -31.57
N ARG A 11 29.86 -78.34 -30.76
CA ARG A 11 28.75 -77.50 -31.18
C ARG A 11 29.01 -76.11 -30.62
N THR A 12 29.36 -75.20 -31.50
CA THR A 12 29.40 -73.77 -31.21
C THR A 12 28.00 -73.29 -30.87
N ARG A 13 27.73 -72.96 -29.63
CA ARG A 13 26.56 -72.20 -29.23
C ARG A 13 26.96 -70.71 -29.22
N THR A 14 26.49 -69.98 -30.21
CA THR A 14 26.51 -68.56 -30.25
C THR A 14 25.56 -68.03 -29.17
N VAL A 15 26.09 -67.53 -28.06
CA VAL A 15 25.34 -66.79 -27.07
C VAL A 15 25.22 -65.38 -27.60
N GLY A 16 24.04 -65.05 -28.18
CA GLY A 16 23.70 -63.71 -28.55
C GLY A 16 23.55 -62.86 -27.29
N GLY A 17 24.54 -62.01 -27.03
CA GLY A 17 24.43 -60.95 -26.01
C GLY A 17 23.48 -59.92 -26.46
N ILE A 18 22.30 -59.83 -25.82
CA ILE A 18 21.38 -58.67 -25.94
C ILE A 18 22.00 -57.55 -25.11
N ALA A 19 22.65 -56.61 -25.79
CA ALA A 19 23.04 -55.34 -25.17
C ALA A 19 21.79 -54.52 -24.92
N ALA A 20 21.28 -54.51 -23.71
CA ALA A 20 20.23 -53.57 -23.29
C ALA A 20 20.84 -52.16 -23.24
N ALA A 21 20.62 -51.36 -24.28
CA ALA A 21 20.92 -49.94 -24.27
C ALA A 21 19.89 -49.24 -23.37
N THR A 22 20.29 -48.96 -22.13
CA THR A 22 19.50 -48.11 -21.23
C THR A 22 19.58 -46.68 -21.76
N ILE A 23 18.56 -46.25 -22.52
CA ILE A 23 18.39 -44.85 -22.91
C ILE A 23 17.98 -44.12 -21.63
N LEU A 24 18.93 -43.46 -21.01
CA LEU A 24 18.66 -42.50 -19.95
C LEU A 24 17.98 -41.27 -20.59
N GLY A 25 16.66 -41.31 -20.61
CA GLY A 25 15.85 -40.16 -21.07
C GLY A 25 16.11 -39.00 -20.12
N LEU A 26 16.90 -38.03 -20.54
CA LEU A 26 16.93 -36.70 -19.92
C LEU A 26 15.53 -36.14 -20.09
N ALA A 27 14.70 -36.16 -19.05
CA ALA A 27 13.48 -35.40 -18.98
C ALA A 27 13.88 -33.94 -18.97
N VAL A 28 13.88 -33.29 -20.11
CA VAL A 28 13.95 -31.83 -20.20
C VAL A 28 12.64 -31.34 -19.58
N ALA A 29 12.68 -30.87 -18.34
CA ALA A 29 11.57 -30.18 -17.74
C ALA A 29 11.19 -29.01 -18.67
N PRO A 30 9.89 -28.83 -19.00
CA PRO A 30 9.50 -27.66 -19.78
C PRO A 30 10.01 -26.42 -19.08
N PRO A 31 10.50 -25.40 -19.82
CA PRO A 31 10.91 -24.16 -19.23
C PRO A 31 9.72 -23.65 -18.40
N GLY A 32 9.92 -23.56 -17.07
CA GLY A 32 8.93 -22.95 -16.20
C GLY A 32 8.66 -21.55 -16.78
N TYR A 33 7.42 -21.29 -17.10
CA TYR A 33 7.00 -19.95 -17.54
C TYR A 33 7.18 -19.02 -16.34
N ALA A 34 8.40 -18.48 -16.20
CA ALA A 34 8.54 -17.25 -15.45
C ALA A 34 7.72 -16.21 -16.20
N THR A 35 6.69 -15.69 -15.57
CA THR A 35 5.95 -14.57 -16.14
C THR A 35 6.99 -13.45 -16.33
N SER A 36 7.29 -13.11 -17.58
CA SER A 36 8.25 -12.05 -17.89
C SER A 36 7.77 -10.75 -17.24
N ALA A 37 8.71 -9.89 -16.87
CA ALA A 37 8.36 -8.53 -16.45
C ALA A 37 7.43 -7.92 -17.52
N PRO A 38 6.43 -7.12 -17.13
CA PRO A 38 5.66 -6.34 -18.09
C PRO A 38 6.60 -5.44 -18.89
N ASP A 39 6.37 -5.34 -20.20
CA ASP A 39 7.18 -4.46 -21.06
C ASP A 39 7.03 -2.98 -20.64
N SER A 40 5.87 -2.61 -20.09
CA SER A 40 5.56 -1.28 -19.57
C SER A 40 4.40 -1.36 -18.58
N PHE A 41 4.37 -0.42 -17.62
CA PHE A 41 3.22 -0.16 -16.76
C PHE A 41 2.39 1.05 -17.22
N ALA A 42 2.76 1.71 -18.34
CA ALA A 42 2.16 2.97 -18.76
C ALA A 42 0.64 2.85 -18.98
N ASP A 43 0.19 1.85 -19.73
CA ASP A 43 -1.24 1.64 -20.02
C ASP A 43 -2.05 1.36 -18.75
N LEU A 44 -1.46 0.60 -17.81
CA LEU A 44 -2.10 0.33 -16.53
C LEU A 44 -2.15 1.60 -15.67
N ALA A 45 -1.07 2.37 -15.62
CA ALA A 45 -1.01 3.63 -14.90
C ALA A 45 -2.05 4.63 -15.44
N GLU A 46 -2.12 4.80 -16.76
CA GLU A 46 -3.12 5.66 -17.41
C GLU A 46 -4.56 5.26 -17.07
N LYS A 47 -4.81 3.95 -17.00
CA LYS A 47 -6.13 3.42 -16.67
C LYS A 47 -6.54 3.62 -15.23
N VAL A 48 -5.62 3.48 -14.24
CA VAL A 48 -5.98 3.47 -12.82
C VAL A 48 -5.75 4.81 -12.13
N SER A 49 -4.80 5.63 -12.60
CA SER A 49 -4.48 6.92 -11.98
C SER A 49 -5.68 7.88 -11.85
N PRO A 50 -6.63 7.95 -12.80
CA PRO A 50 -7.80 8.81 -12.65
C PRO A 50 -8.69 8.46 -11.45
N ALA A 51 -8.65 7.21 -10.97
CA ALA A 51 -9.41 6.79 -9.81
C ALA A 51 -8.68 7.06 -8.48
N VAL A 52 -7.39 7.45 -8.51
CA VAL A 52 -6.60 7.76 -7.32
C VAL A 52 -6.68 9.25 -7.02
N VAL A 53 -7.07 9.57 -5.79
CA VAL A 53 -7.39 10.93 -5.37
C VAL A 53 -6.48 11.39 -4.24
N ASN A 54 -6.33 12.70 -4.11
CA ASN A 54 -5.82 13.31 -2.89
C ASN A 54 -6.99 13.49 -1.89
N VAL A 55 -6.74 13.18 -0.62
CA VAL A 55 -7.66 13.43 0.48
C VAL A 55 -7.02 14.44 1.41
N SER A 56 -7.66 15.60 1.54
CA SER A 56 -7.27 16.68 2.44
C SER A 56 -8.27 16.75 3.58
N SER A 57 -7.80 16.72 4.81
CA SER A 57 -8.64 16.88 5.98
C SER A 57 -8.18 18.07 6.82
N THR A 58 -9.13 18.85 7.32
CA THR A 58 -8.87 20.01 8.17
C THR A 58 -9.43 19.76 9.56
N TYR A 59 -8.61 19.96 10.57
CA TYR A 59 -9.04 19.93 11.97
C TYR A 59 -8.57 21.17 12.71
N VAL A 60 -9.30 21.52 13.75
CA VAL A 60 -9.02 22.70 14.58
C VAL A 60 -8.34 22.22 15.86
N ARG A 61 -7.07 22.53 16.03
CA ARG A 61 -6.38 22.35 17.33
C ARG A 61 -6.48 23.64 18.11
N ALA A 62 -7.06 23.54 19.31
CA ALA A 62 -6.90 24.58 20.31
C ALA A 62 -5.44 24.56 20.80
N GLU A 63 -4.65 25.56 20.45
CA GLU A 63 -3.37 25.75 21.13
C GLU A 63 -3.67 26.07 22.59
N GLN A 64 -3.42 25.13 23.50
CA GLN A 64 -3.28 25.45 24.92
C GLN A 64 -2.10 26.41 24.99
N GLY A 65 -2.40 27.67 25.37
CA GLY A 65 -1.38 28.69 25.53
C GLY A 65 -0.24 28.13 26.38
N VAL A 66 0.97 28.18 25.83
CA VAL A 66 2.18 27.74 26.56
C VAL A 66 2.16 28.47 27.89
N PRO A 67 2.15 27.79 29.05
CA PRO A 67 2.31 28.47 30.32
C PRO A 67 3.63 29.22 30.24
N LEU A 68 3.58 30.54 30.30
CA LEU A 68 4.83 31.32 30.36
C LEU A 68 5.63 30.88 31.58
N PRO A 69 6.88 30.46 31.40
CA PRO A 69 7.67 29.90 32.50
C PRO A 69 8.15 30.94 33.53
N PHE A 70 7.53 32.13 33.52
CA PHE A 70 7.89 33.21 34.41
C PHE A 70 6.77 33.47 35.43
N ASN A 71 6.94 32.94 36.62
CA ASN A 71 6.23 33.43 37.81
C ASN A 71 6.85 34.78 38.20
N PHE A 72 6.19 35.85 37.90
CA PHE A 72 6.59 37.15 38.36
C PHE A 72 6.28 37.28 39.87
N PRO A 73 7.17 37.88 40.69
CA PRO A 73 6.87 38.13 42.08
C PRO A 73 5.60 39.01 42.22
N PRO A 74 4.71 38.69 43.18
CA PRO A 74 3.52 39.51 43.45
C PRO A 74 3.85 40.98 43.65
N GLY A 75 3.21 41.89 42.92
CA GLY A 75 3.44 43.32 43.05
C GLY A 75 4.53 43.92 42.18
N SER A 76 5.07 43.16 41.20
CA SER A 76 6.03 43.71 40.23
C SER A 76 5.33 44.59 39.16
N PRO A 77 5.96 45.70 38.68
CA PRO A 77 5.40 46.53 37.60
C PRO A 77 5.08 45.73 36.33
N PHE A 78 5.72 44.60 36.13
CA PHE A 78 5.45 43.70 34.99
C PHE A 78 4.16 42.91 35.20
N GLU A 79 3.78 42.55 36.44
CA GLU A 79 2.49 41.91 36.74
C GLU A 79 1.30 42.81 36.36
N GLU A 80 1.38 44.08 36.69
CA GLU A 80 0.32 45.08 36.37
C GLU A 80 0.25 45.32 34.86
N PHE A 81 1.39 45.41 34.18
CA PHE A 81 1.44 45.55 32.74
C PHE A 81 0.79 44.36 32.01
N PHE A 82 1.10 43.11 32.45
CA PHE A 82 0.51 41.90 31.90
C PHE A 82 -0.99 41.77 32.24
N LYS A 83 -1.43 42.16 33.46
CA LYS A 83 -2.85 42.19 33.84
C LYS A 83 -3.65 43.16 32.95
N GLN A 84 -3.05 44.26 32.57
CA GLN A 84 -3.68 45.26 31.69
C GLN A 84 -3.78 44.76 30.22
N PHE A 85 -2.85 43.87 29.80
CA PHE A 85 -2.87 43.26 28.49
C PHE A 85 -3.75 41.99 28.42
N GLN A 86 -3.98 41.28 29.53
CA GLN A 86 -4.79 40.07 29.59
C GLN A 86 -6.30 40.33 29.72
N GLY A 87 -6.76 41.56 29.86
CA GLY A 87 -8.18 41.85 30.03
C GLY A 87 -8.82 41.24 31.30
N PRO A 88 -10.07 41.57 31.66
CA PRO A 88 -10.69 41.16 32.94
C PRO A 88 -10.93 39.67 33.14
N GLN A 89 -10.61 38.79 32.18
CA GLN A 89 -10.88 37.35 32.25
C GLN A 89 -9.69 36.43 32.06
N GLY A 90 -8.44 36.94 31.98
CA GLY A 90 -7.26 36.09 31.99
C GLY A 90 -7.17 35.00 30.91
N GLN A 91 -8.05 35.04 29.94
CA GLN A 91 -8.06 34.14 28.80
C GLN A 91 -7.40 34.83 27.62
N MET A 92 -6.17 34.46 27.28
CA MET A 92 -5.67 34.72 25.92
C MET A 92 -6.68 34.12 24.95
N PRO A 93 -7.08 34.83 23.87
CA PRO A 93 -7.92 34.22 22.85
C PRO A 93 -7.22 32.95 22.38
N GLN A 94 -7.85 31.81 22.59
CA GLN A 94 -7.42 30.54 22.02
C GLN A 94 -7.31 30.76 20.51
N ARG A 95 -6.09 30.82 20.01
CA ARG A 95 -5.88 30.83 18.55
C ARG A 95 -6.18 29.42 18.09
N GLU A 96 -7.32 29.26 17.48
CA GLU A 96 -7.64 28.08 16.71
C GLU A 96 -6.65 28.00 15.53
N ARG A 97 -5.82 26.98 15.53
CA ARG A 97 -4.93 26.69 14.41
C ARG A 97 -5.59 25.60 13.56
N LYS A 98 -5.90 25.96 12.32
CA LYS A 98 -6.28 24.96 11.32
C LYS A 98 -5.04 24.17 10.95
N VAL A 99 -5.09 22.85 11.11
CA VAL A 99 -4.07 21.92 10.68
C VAL A 99 -4.67 21.07 9.57
N THR A 100 -3.91 20.87 8.50
CA THR A 100 -4.33 20.07 7.36
C THR A 100 -3.51 18.77 7.35
N SER A 101 -4.19 17.63 7.27
CA SER A 101 -3.59 16.34 6.95
C SER A 101 -3.82 16.04 5.47
N LEU A 102 -2.85 15.42 4.82
CA LEU A 102 -2.91 15.04 3.42
C LEU A 102 -2.65 13.54 3.30
N GLY A 103 -3.39 12.91 2.41
CA GLY A 103 -3.22 11.49 2.11
C GLY A 103 -3.72 11.14 0.72
N SER A 104 -3.63 9.88 0.36
CA SER A 104 -4.21 9.35 -0.87
C SER A 104 -5.43 8.51 -0.55
N GLY A 105 -6.34 8.44 -1.52
CA GLY A 105 -7.48 7.53 -1.52
C GLY A 105 -7.73 7.03 -2.92
N PHE A 106 -8.71 6.15 -3.08
CA PHE A 106 -9.14 5.69 -4.39
C PHE A 106 -10.65 5.48 -4.45
N ILE A 107 -11.22 5.79 -5.62
CA ILE A 107 -12.64 5.68 -5.90
C ILE A 107 -12.95 4.20 -6.20
N ILE A 108 -13.95 3.63 -5.53
CA ILE A 108 -14.34 2.22 -5.67
C ILE A 108 -15.65 2.02 -6.40
N ASP A 109 -16.40 3.11 -6.64
CA ASP A 109 -17.68 3.08 -7.32
C ASP A 109 -17.93 4.39 -8.06
N ALA A 110 -18.52 4.33 -9.27
CA ALA A 110 -18.77 5.49 -10.11
C ALA A 110 -19.67 6.57 -9.46
N SER A 111 -20.44 6.20 -8.44
CA SER A 111 -21.27 7.14 -7.67
C SER A 111 -20.48 7.97 -6.65
N GLY A 112 -19.16 7.74 -6.49
CA GLY A 112 -18.29 8.57 -5.66
C GLY A 112 -18.01 8.02 -4.25
N TYR A 113 -18.00 6.71 -4.07
CA TYR A 113 -17.46 6.09 -2.86
C TYR A 113 -15.94 6.00 -2.96
N ILE A 114 -15.25 6.41 -1.89
CA ILE A 114 -13.78 6.52 -1.84
C ILE A 114 -13.28 5.83 -0.59
N VAL A 115 -12.23 5.03 -0.73
CA VAL A 115 -11.50 4.42 0.39
C VAL A 115 -10.21 5.20 0.63
N THR A 116 -9.93 5.49 1.90
CA THR A 116 -8.68 6.11 2.38
C THR A 116 -8.32 5.52 3.75
N ASN A 117 -7.22 5.98 4.34
CA ASN A 117 -6.85 5.58 5.69
C ASN A 117 -7.60 6.39 6.75
N ASN A 118 -7.92 5.75 7.88
CA ASN A 118 -8.57 6.41 9.00
C ASN A 118 -7.72 7.55 9.57
N HIS A 119 -6.41 7.35 9.74
CA HIS A 119 -5.52 8.37 10.30
C HIS A 119 -5.46 9.66 9.47
N VAL A 120 -5.81 9.61 8.16
CA VAL A 120 -5.86 10.80 7.29
C VAL A 120 -7.04 11.69 7.65
N ILE A 121 -8.15 11.11 8.12
CA ILE A 121 -9.42 11.83 8.36
C ILE A 121 -9.84 11.88 9.83
N ASP A 122 -9.02 11.32 10.71
CA ASP A 122 -9.31 11.25 12.14
C ASP A 122 -9.47 12.66 12.73
N ASP A 123 -10.54 12.88 13.52
CA ASP A 123 -10.93 14.18 14.07
C ASP A 123 -11.13 15.32 13.03
N ALA A 124 -11.29 14.97 11.75
CA ALA A 124 -11.47 15.97 10.70
C ALA A 124 -12.81 16.73 10.87
N LYS A 125 -12.73 18.06 10.77
CA LYS A 125 -13.91 18.91 10.70
C LYS A 125 -14.46 19.00 9.27
N ASP A 126 -13.55 19.14 8.33
CA ASP A 126 -13.86 19.22 6.90
C ASP A 126 -12.94 18.25 6.14
N ILE A 127 -13.52 17.53 5.17
CA ILE A 127 -12.79 16.60 4.29
C ILE A 127 -13.04 17.04 2.86
N GLU A 128 -11.97 17.15 2.10
CA GLU A 128 -11.99 17.51 0.68
C GLU A 128 -11.22 16.48 -0.13
N VAL A 129 -11.72 16.14 -1.28
CA VAL A 129 -11.12 15.19 -2.22
C VAL A 129 -10.80 15.91 -3.51
N THR A 130 -9.53 15.82 -3.93
CA THR A 130 -9.05 16.39 -5.20
C THR A 130 -8.72 15.26 -6.17
N LEU A 131 -9.33 15.27 -7.33
CA LEU A 131 -9.05 14.33 -8.42
C LEU A 131 -7.76 14.71 -9.17
N THR A 132 -7.29 13.82 -10.02
CA THR A 132 -6.08 14.05 -10.83
C THR A 132 -6.23 15.15 -11.88
N ASP A 133 -7.46 15.49 -12.28
CA ASP A 133 -7.77 16.61 -13.17
C ASP A 133 -7.87 17.96 -12.46
N GLY A 134 -7.71 17.98 -11.13
CA GLY A 134 -7.82 19.16 -10.28
C GLY A 134 -9.23 19.48 -9.79
N SER A 135 -10.23 18.65 -10.11
CA SER A 135 -11.59 18.81 -9.58
C SER A 135 -11.62 18.54 -8.09
N GLU A 136 -12.27 19.41 -7.33
CA GLU A 136 -12.37 19.35 -5.87
C GLU A 136 -13.81 19.05 -5.43
N TYR A 137 -13.97 18.15 -4.50
CA TYR A 137 -15.27 17.73 -3.98
C TYR A 137 -15.26 17.70 -2.46
N PRO A 138 -16.23 18.33 -1.79
CA PRO A 138 -16.44 18.10 -0.37
C PRO A 138 -16.87 16.65 -0.13
N ALA A 139 -16.22 15.98 0.82
CA ALA A 139 -16.49 14.60 1.13
C ALA A 139 -17.20 14.42 2.48
N LYS A 140 -18.09 13.45 2.54
CA LYS A 140 -18.77 13.03 3.78
C LYS A 140 -18.19 11.71 4.26
N LEU A 141 -17.88 11.63 5.55
CA LEU A 141 -17.49 10.38 6.18
C LEU A 141 -18.73 9.46 6.28
N ILE A 142 -18.63 8.27 5.70
CA ILE A 142 -19.66 7.24 5.78
C ILE A 142 -19.38 6.29 6.93
N GLY A 143 -18.12 5.92 7.12
CA GLY A 143 -17.67 5.07 8.21
C GLY A 143 -16.15 4.98 8.27
N ALA A 144 -15.64 4.65 9.46
CA ALA A 144 -14.21 4.44 9.68
C ALA A 144 -14.00 3.29 10.67
N ASP A 145 -12.94 2.56 10.50
CA ASP A 145 -12.47 1.54 11.44
C ASP A 145 -11.00 1.83 11.82
N PRO A 146 -10.76 2.39 13.01
CA PRO A 146 -9.40 2.66 13.48
C PRO A 146 -8.52 1.40 13.62
N ARG A 147 -9.12 0.21 13.77
CA ARG A 147 -8.36 -1.04 13.97
C ARG A 147 -7.77 -1.58 12.68
N THR A 148 -8.38 -1.26 11.55
CA THR A 148 -7.90 -1.61 10.21
C THR A 148 -7.29 -0.41 9.50
N ASP A 149 -7.33 0.77 10.14
CA ASP A 149 -6.94 2.06 9.58
C ASP A 149 -7.64 2.35 8.24
N LEU A 150 -8.92 2.01 8.11
CA LEU A 150 -9.70 2.24 6.90
C LEU A 150 -10.82 3.26 7.15
N ALA A 151 -11.09 4.08 6.14
CA ALA A 151 -12.22 4.99 6.12
C ALA A 151 -12.91 4.97 4.75
N LEU A 152 -14.23 5.07 4.76
CA LEU A 152 -15.10 5.18 3.59
C LEU A 152 -15.68 6.59 3.54
N LEU A 153 -15.42 7.27 2.44
CA LEU A 153 -15.94 8.61 2.14
C LEU A 153 -16.94 8.56 1.00
N LYS A 154 -17.76 9.60 0.90
CA LYS A 154 -18.70 9.83 -0.21
C LYS A 154 -18.57 11.26 -0.70
N VAL A 155 -18.38 11.41 -2.00
CA VAL A 155 -18.50 12.68 -2.72
C VAL A 155 -19.73 12.67 -3.62
N GLU A 156 -20.32 13.84 -3.85
CA GLU A 156 -21.42 14.02 -4.78
C GLU A 156 -20.88 14.60 -6.08
N SER A 157 -21.09 13.91 -7.20
CA SER A 157 -20.73 14.35 -8.55
C SER A 157 -21.91 14.20 -9.47
N GLU A 158 -22.07 15.15 -10.41
CA GLU A 158 -23.09 15.06 -11.45
C GLU A 158 -22.71 14.06 -12.55
N GLU A 159 -21.40 13.79 -12.71
CA GLU A 159 -20.86 12.85 -13.68
C GLU A 159 -20.38 11.57 -12.97
N ALA A 160 -20.41 10.46 -13.72
CA ALA A 160 -19.85 9.19 -13.27
C ALA A 160 -18.32 9.32 -13.08
N LEU A 161 -17.83 9.02 -11.89
CA LEU A 161 -16.42 9.11 -11.59
C LEU A 161 -15.64 7.86 -12.03
N PRO A 162 -14.37 8.01 -12.45
CA PRO A 162 -13.49 6.87 -12.69
C PRO A 162 -13.29 6.09 -11.40
N TYR A 163 -13.30 4.76 -11.48
CA TYR A 163 -13.16 3.92 -10.30
C TYR A 163 -12.35 2.66 -10.58
N VAL A 164 -11.85 2.03 -9.52
CA VAL A 164 -11.17 0.73 -9.55
C VAL A 164 -11.93 -0.29 -8.70
N SER A 165 -11.82 -1.56 -9.08
CA SER A 165 -12.42 -2.66 -8.33
C SER A 165 -11.37 -3.33 -7.45
N PHE A 166 -11.82 -3.89 -6.31
CA PHE A 166 -10.97 -4.71 -5.46
C PHE A 166 -10.52 -5.98 -6.17
N GLY A 167 -9.24 -6.32 -6.00
CA GLY A 167 -8.69 -7.60 -6.38
C GLY A 167 -8.84 -8.65 -5.27
N ASP A 168 -8.51 -9.88 -5.62
CA ASP A 168 -8.43 -11.01 -4.68
C ASP A 168 -6.99 -11.14 -4.20
N SER A 169 -6.70 -10.63 -3.00
CA SER A 169 -5.36 -10.64 -2.41
C SER A 169 -4.87 -12.07 -2.08
N ASP A 170 -5.78 -13.04 -1.92
CA ASP A 170 -5.39 -14.43 -1.65
C ASP A 170 -4.71 -15.10 -2.85
N LYS A 171 -4.98 -14.60 -4.06
CA LYS A 171 -4.35 -15.07 -5.30
C LYS A 171 -2.98 -14.48 -5.58
N VAL A 172 -2.62 -13.41 -4.89
CA VAL A 172 -1.33 -12.73 -5.07
C VAL A 172 -0.19 -13.61 -4.55
N ARG A 173 0.89 -13.74 -5.31
CA ARG A 173 2.05 -14.58 -4.98
C ARG A 173 3.30 -13.73 -4.76
N ILE A 174 4.20 -14.23 -3.95
CA ILE A 174 5.55 -13.66 -3.85
C ILE A 174 6.22 -13.70 -5.22
N GLY A 175 6.76 -12.57 -5.67
CA GLY A 175 7.36 -12.40 -7.00
C GLY A 175 6.39 -11.86 -8.07
N ASP A 176 5.09 -11.75 -7.80
CA ASP A 176 4.17 -11.10 -8.72
C ASP A 176 4.45 -9.59 -8.79
N TRP A 177 4.36 -9.04 -10.01
CA TRP A 177 4.54 -7.62 -10.23
C TRP A 177 3.40 -6.81 -9.64
N VAL A 178 3.74 -5.70 -9.02
CA VAL A 178 2.80 -4.74 -8.44
C VAL A 178 3.16 -3.32 -8.83
N MET A 179 2.15 -2.47 -8.85
CA MET A 179 2.29 -1.05 -9.08
C MET A 179 1.64 -0.31 -7.90
N ALA A 180 2.36 0.63 -7.31
CA ALA A 180 1.83 1.55 -6.34
C ALA A 180 1.50 2.88 -7.02
N VAL A 181 0.30 3.38 -6.77
CA VAL A 181 -0.19 4.66 -7.31
C VAL A 181 -0.69 5.49 -6.14
N GLY A 182 -0.22 6.73 -6.03
CA GLY A 182 -0.63 7.66 -5.00
C GLY A 182 -0.75 9.08 -5.53
N ASN A 183 -1.50 9.92 -4.81
CA ASN A 183 -1.63 11.35 -5.11
C ASN A 183 -1.57 12.19 -3.83
N PRO A 184 -0.50 12.07 -3.02
CA PRO A 184 -0.45 12.66 -1.67
C PRO A 184 -0.48 14.20 -1.65
N PHE A 185 -0.17 14.85 -2.76
CA PHE A 185 -0.12 16.32 -2.85
C PHE A 185 -1.12 16.91 -3.85
N GLY A 186 -1.96 16.10 -4.50
CA GLY A 186 -2.86 16.59 -5.56
C GLY A 186 -2.16 17.11 -6.81
N LEU A 187 -0.87 16.77 -7.01
CA LEU A 187 -0.02 17.31 -8.10
C LEU A 187 0.06 16.38 -9.32
N GLY A 188 -0.92 15.51 -9.52
CA GLY A 188 -0.97 14.63 -10.69
C GLY A 188 -0.53 13.19 -10.44
N GLY A 189 -0.35 12.82 -9.18
CA GLY A 189 -0.05 11.45 -8.79
C GLY A 189 1.41 11.01 -9.01
N SER A 190 1.76 9.91 -8.38
CA SER A 190 3.05 9.22 -8.57
C SER A 190 2.80 7.73 -8.76
N VAL A 191 3.62 7.11 -9.61
CA VAL A 191 3.55 5.69 -9.93
C VAL A 191 4.91 5.06 -9.70
N THR A 192 4.94 3.98 -8.94
CA THR A 192 6.14 3.15 -8.76
C THR A 192 5.77 1.69 -9.01
N ALA A 193 6.75 0.87 -9.34
CA ALA A 193 6.55 -0.55 -9.58
C ALA A 193 7.58 -1.38 -8.83
N GLY A 194 7.20 -2.59 -8.46
CA GLY A 194 8.02 -3.54 -7.75
C GLY A 194 7.40 -4.92 -7.78
N ILE A 195 7.78 -5.78 -6.85
CA ILE A 195 7.19 -7.10 -6.68
C ILE A 195 6.64 -7.29 -5.28
N VAL A 196 5.77 -8.27 -5.12
CA VAL A 196 5.42 -8.78 -3.79
C VAL A 196 6.61 -9.54 -3.22
N SER A 197 7.20 -9.04 -2.15
CA SER A 197 8.38 -9.63 -1.49
C SER A 197 8.03 -10.58 -0.37
N ALA A 198 6.88 -10.39 0.31
CA ALA A 198 6.37 -11.30 1.33
C ALA A 198 4.84 -11.20 1.48
N ARG A 199 4.23 -12.21 2.13
CA ARG A 199 2.81 -12.25 2.50
C ARG A 199 2.68 -12.57 3.97
N GLY A 200 1.54 -12.21 4.58
CA GLY A 200 1.22 -12.56 5.96
C GLY A 200 2.18 -11.92 6.97
N ARG A 201 2.64 -10.68 6.69
CA ARG A 201 3.49 -9.97 7.63
C ARG A 201 2.64 -9.37 8.74
N ASP A 202 2.98 -9.79 9.96
CA ASP A 202 2.54 -9.16 11.19
C ASP A 202 3.58 -8.08 11.56
N ILE A 203 3.16 -6.82 11.58
CA ILE A 203 4.00 -5.67 11.94
C ILE A 203 3.67 -5.14 13.33
N HIS A 204 2.80 -5.84 14.07
CA HIS A 204 2.38 -5.53 15.44
C HIS A 204 1.65 -4.18 15.59
N GLU A 205 0.97 -3.72 14.54
CA GLU A 205 0.15 -2.51 14.57
C GLU A 205 -1.32 -2.80 14.90
N GLY A 206 -1.77 -4.07 14.78
CA GLY A 206 -3.15 -4.41 15.07
C GLY A 206 -3.48 -5.90 15.09
N PRO A 207 -4.71 -6.24 15.50
CA PRO A 207 -5.15 -7.64 15.57
C PRO A 207 -5.48 -8.26 14.21
N TYR A 208 -5.41 -7.50 13.13
CA TYR A 208 -5.74 -7.90 11.76
C TYR A 208 -4.54 -7.83 10.83
N ASP A 209 -3.34 -7.90 11.38
CA ASP A 209 -2.10 -7.83 10.61
C ASP A 209 -1.95 -9.03 9.68
N ASP A 210 -2.19 -8.83 8.39
CA ASP A 210 -1.97 -9.78 7.29
C ASP A 210 -1.50 -9.00 6.05
N PHE A 211 -0.36 -8.33 6.18
CA PHE A 211 0.12 -7.40 5.16
C PHE A 211 0.85 -8.09 4.01
N LEU A 212 0.64 -7.56 2.81
CA LEU A 212 1.50 -7.81 1.65
C LEU A 212 2.71 -6.87 1.70
N GLN A 213 3.90 -7.43 1.80
CA GLN A 213 5.11 -6.63 1.67
C GLN A 213 5.48 -6.49 0.20
N ILE A 214 5.72 -5.26 -0.24
CA ILE A 214 6.15 -4.93 -1.60
C ILE A 214 7.47 -4.16 -1.57
N ASP A 215 8.23 -4.17 -2.65
CA ASP A 215 9.46 -3.40 -2.83
C ASP A 215 9.29 -2.21 -3.80
N ALA A 216 8.04 -1.92 -4.21
CA ALA A 216 7.74 -0.68 -4.90
C ALA A 216 8.03 0.52 -3.98
N ALA A 217 8.76 1.52 -4.46
CA ALA A 217 9.09 2.70 -3.67
C ALA A 217 7.82 3.49 -3.32
N ILE A 218 7.64 3.79 -2.03
CA ILE A 218 6.53 4.62 -1.54
C ILE A 218 7.15 5.86 -0.91
N ASN A 219 6.77 7.04 -1.41
CA ASN A 219 7.17 8.31 -0.80
C ASN A 219 6.37 8.51 0.48
N GLN A 220 7.07 8.80 1.55
CA GLN A 220 6.51 9.20 2.84
C GLN A 220 6.46 10.73 2.94
#